data_a44520926979d07575d1322f7ee496a1
#
_entry.id   a44520926979d07575d1322f7ee496a1
#
_cell.length_a   1.000
_cell.length_b   1.000
_cell.length_c   1.000
_cell.angle_alpha   90.00
_cell.angle_beta   90.00
_cell.angle_gamma   90.00
#
_symmetry.space_group_name_H-M   'P 1'
#
loop_
_entity.id
_entity.type
_entity.pdbx_description
1 polymer ?
#
loop_
_entity_poly.entity_id
_entity_poly.type
_entity_poly.pdbx_seq_one_letter_code
_entity_poly.pdbx_strand_id
1 'polypeptide(L)'
;MNDRQIVKKLSRVGILGNVLLAAFKLFAGIFGRSGAMISDAVHSLSDVFATLIAYIGVRLARQKEDAEHPYGHERFECVASLILGLILAGTGIGIGWAGVRQLLFEREAIEVPTLLPLIAAVVSILVKEGMFWYTMHYAKRLDSAAFKADAWHHRSDAMSSVGSFIGIGMAKLGFPVMDPIASLIICLFILKVAYDILRDALTKMLDTSCDKTFEHRLASFILAQPGVKKIDLLHTRQFGNKIYVDLEIAVERDISLLEAHTIAENVHGSVEKEYPNVKHVMIHVNPAEAE
;
A
#
# COMPACT_ATOMS: atom_id res chain seq x y z
N MET A 1 20.27 -9.13 -1.96
CA MET A 1 20.16 -7.67 -2.17
C MET A 1 19.59 -7.09 -0.90
N ASN A 2 20.25 -6.10 -0.31
CA ASN A 2 19.76 -5.43 0.92
C ASN A 2 18.51 -4.62 0.59
N ASP A 3 17.59 -4.48 1.55
CA ASP A 3 16.31 -3.75 1.41
C ASP A 3 16.49 -2.33 0.87
N ARG A 4 17.51 -1.59 1.32
CA ARG A 4 17.86 -0.26 0.79
C ARG A 4 18.15 -0.27 -0.72
N GLN A 5 18.80 -1.33 -1.21
CA GLN A 5 19.09 -1.49 -2.63
C GLN A 5 17.82 -1.83 -3.42
N ILE A 6 16.95 -2.65 -2.82
CA ILE A 6 15.64 -2.99 -3.42
C ILE A 6 14.79 -1.73 -3.57
N VAL A 7 14.65 -0.93 -2.51
CA VAL A 7 13.88 0.32 -2.51
C VAL A 7 14.40 1.28 -3.59
N LYS A 8 15.72 1.51 -3.65
CA LYS A 8 16.32 2.37 -4.69
C LYS A 8 16.10 1.84 -6.10
N LYS A 9 16.22 0.52 -6.30
CA LYS A 9 16.03 -0.11 -7.61
C LYS A 9 14.57 0.00 -8.05
N LEU A 10 13.64 -0.30 -7.13
CA LEU A 10 12.20 -0.24 -7.38
C LEU A 10 11.77 1.16 -7.82
N SER A 11 12.16 2.19 -7.04
CA SER A 11 11.83 3.58 -7.37
C SER A 11 12.46 4.05 -8.68
N ARG A 12 13.72 3.68 -8.97
CA ARG A 12 14.35 4.01 -10.25
C ARG A 12 13.62 3.40 -11.44
N VAL A 13 13.24 2.12 -11.33
CA VAL A 13 12.50 1.42 -12.40
C VAL A 13 11.13 2.07 -12.58
N GLY A 14 10.41 2.38 -11.48
CA GLY A 14 9.11 3.06 -11.52
C GLY A 14 9.19 4.45 -12.17
N ILE A 15 10.10 5.29 -11.70
CA ILE A 15 10.30 6.65 -12.24
C ILE A 15 10.71 6.58 -13.72
N LEU A 16 11.72 5.78 -14.06
CA LEU A 16 12.21 5.66 -15.44
C LEU A 16 11.12 5.10 -16.36
N GLY A 17 10.37 4.08 -15.91
CA GLY A 17 9.27 3.50 -16.66
C GLY A 17 8.17 4.54 -16.97
N ASN A 18 7.74 5.31 -15.96
CA ASN A 18 6.74 6.36 -16.13
C ASN A 18 7.24 7.50 -17.05
N VAL A 19 8.49 7.94 -16.92
CA VAL A 19 9.08 8.97 -17.79
C VAL A 19 9.17 8.50 -19.24
N LEU A 20 9.66 7.28 -19.47
CA LEU A 20 9.75 6.71 -20.83
C LEU A 20 8.35 6.54 -21.45
N LEU A 21 7.39 6.07 -20.65
CA LEU A 21 6.02 5.91 -21.12
C LEU A 21 5.36 7.26 -21.44
N ALA A 22 5.55 8.29 -20.58
CA ALA A 22 5.07 9.65 -20.82
C ALA A 22 5.68 10.24 -22.11
N ALA A 23 6.98 10.08 -22.32
CA ALA A 23 7.66 10.54 -23.52
C ALA A 23 7.12 9.83 -24.78
N PHE A 24 6.92 8.52 -24.72
CA PHE A 24 6.34 7.74 -25.83
C PHE A 24 4.90 8.17 -26.15
N LYS A 25 4.05 8.34 -25.12
CA LYS A 25 2.67 8.82 -25.29
C LYS A 25 2.64 10.23 -25.85
N LEU A 26 3.51 11.12 -25.38
CA LEU A 26 3.60 12.49 -25.90
C LEU A 26 3.99 12.51 -27.38
N PHE A 27 4.97 11.70 -27.76
CA PHE A 27 5.35 11.52 -29.16
C PHE A 27 4.16 11.01 -29.98
N ALA A 28 3.49 9.95 -29.54
CA ALA A 28 2.32 9.38 -30.22
C ALA A 28 1.15 10.37 -30.29
N GLY A 29 0.96 11.22 -29.27
CA GLY A 29 -0.08 12.25 -29.22
C GLY A 29 0.16 13.38 -30.22
N ILE A 30 1.41 13.89 -30.29
CA ILE A 30 1.78 14.97 -31.21
C ILE A 30 1.69 14.48 -32.66
N PHE A 31 2.36 13.40 -33.00
CA PHE A 31 2.39 12.86 -34.38
C PHE A 31 1.06 12.21 -34.79
N GLY A 32 0.31 11.64 -33.84
CA GLY A 32 -1.03 11.08 -34.04
C GLY A 32 -2.14 12.12 -34.01
N ARG A 33 -1.83 13.42 -33.75
CA ARG A 33 -2.79 14.52 -33.59
C ARG A 33 -3.92 14.20 -32.62
N SER A 34 -3.58 13.58 -31.50
CA SER A 34 -4.54 13.14 -30.48
C SER A 34 -4.35 13.93 -29.18
N GLY A 35 -5.27 14.87 -28.92
CA GLY A 35 -5.31 15.61 -27.64
C GLY A 35 -5.49 14.68 -26.42
N ALA A 36 -6.28 13.62 -26.55
CA ALA A 36 -6.46 12.60 -25.52
C ALA A 36 -5.14 11.93 -25.17
N MET A 37 -4.31 11.56 -26.16
CA MET A 37 -3.00 10.93 -25.92
C MET A 37 -1.99 11.91 -25.28
N ILE A 38 -2.07 13.21 -25.63
CA ILE A 38 -1.25 14.25 -24.98
C ILE A 38 -1.66 14.38 -23.50
N SER A 39 -2.96 14.41 -23.22
CA SER A 39 -3.48 14.44 -21.82
C SER A 39 -3.05 13.19 -21.05
N ASP A 40 -3.08 12.01 -21.66
CA ASP A 40 -2.62 10.75 -21.06
C ASP A 40 -1.10 10.75 -20.84
N ALA A 41 -0.31 11.40 -21.68
CA ALA A 41 1.12 11.61 -21.47
C ALA A 41 1.40 12.49 -20.24
N VAL A 42 0.65 13.59 -20.07
CA VAL A 42 0.75 14.47 -18.89
C VAL A 42 0.36 13.70 -17.63
N HIS A 43 -0.70 12.89 -17.69
CA HIS A 43 -1.10 12.02 -16.58
C HIS A 43 0.01 11.03 -16.20
N SER A 44 0.60 10.34 -17.20
CA SER A 44 1.73 9.42 -16.95
C SER A 44 2.98 10.12 -16.37
N LEU A 45 3.18 11.40 -16.65
CA LEU A 45 4.22 12.18 -15.99
C LEU A 45 3.87 12.47 -14.52
N SER A 46 2.59 12.67 -14.21
CA SER A 46 2.12 12.83 -12.82
C SER A 46 2.33 11.58 -11.98
N ASP A 47 2.33 10.37 -12.58
CA ASP A 47 2.57 9.10 -11.89
C ASP A 47 3.99 9.01 -11.31
N VAL A 48 4.93 9.79 -11.86
CA VAL A 48 6.28 9.93 -11.28
C VAL A 48 6.20 10.45 -9.85
N PHE A 49 5.28 11.39 -9.57
CA PHE A 49 5.09 11.92 -8.22
C PHE A 49 4.51 10.87 -7.27
N ALA A 50 3.60 10.01 -7.73
CA ALA A 50 3.07 8.91 -6.91
C ALA A 50 4.20 7.94 -6.49
N THR A 51 5.02 7.49 -7.43
CA THR A 51 6.19 6.65 -7.13
C THR A 51 7.21 7.36 -6.22
N LEU A 52 7.38 8.67 -6.37
CA LEU A 52 8.25 9.47 -5.51
C LEU A 52 7.72 9.54 -4.07
N ILE A 53 6.40 9.73 -3.89
CA ILE A 53 5.75 9.72 -2.57
C ILE A 53 5.98 8.38 -1.88
N ALA A 54 5.74 7.25 -2.57
CA ALA A 54 6.02 5.92 -2.04
C ALA A 54 7.48 5.78 -1.60
N TYR A 55 8.42 6.20 -2.45
CA TYR A 55 9.86 6.15 -2.15
C TYR A 55 10.23 6.96 -0.92
N ILE A 56 9.75 8.21 -0.83
CA ILE A 56 10.03 9.11 0.30
C ILE A 56 9.44 8.52 1.57
N GLY A 57 8.18 8.06 1.56
CA GLY A 57 7.51 7.45 2.70
C GLY A 57 8.29 6.25 3.25
N VAL A 58 8.65 5.30 2.38
CA VAL A 58 9.44 4.13 2.78
C VAL A 58 10.85 4.50 3.25
N ARG A 59 11.47 5.51 2.65
CA ARG A 59 12.79 5.98 3.05
C ARG A 59 12.76 6.63 4.43
N LEU A 60 11.76 7.46 4.72
CA LEU A 60 11.57 8.10 6.03
C LEU A 60 11.23 7.04 7.09
N ALA A 61 10.31 6.13 6.80
CA ALA A 61 9.91 5.06 7.73
C ALA A 61 11.06 4.15 8.18
N ARG A 62 12.15 4.09 7.41
CA ARG A 62 13.34 3.29 7.74
C ARG A 62 14.44 4.08 8.47
N GLN A 63 14.17 5.30 8.89
CA GLN A 63 15.08 6.04 9.75
C GLN A 63 14.99 5.49 11.18
N LYS A 64 16.11 5.57 11.90
CA LYS A 64 16.16 5.19 13.32
C LYS A 64 15.40 6.21 14.16
N GLU A 65 15.09 5.82 15.37
CA GLU A 65 14.56 6.72 16.40
C GLU A 65 15.48 7.93 16.58
N ASP A 66 14.88 9.08 16.80
CA ASP A 66 15.56 10.34 17.13
C ASP A 66 14.83 11.05 18.29
N ALA A 67 15.28 12.25 18.66
CA ALA A 67 14.70 13.00 19.77
C ALA A 67 13.24 13.47 19.49
N GLU A 68 12.87 13.67 18.24
CA GLU A 68 11.51 14.08 17.85
C GLU A 68 10.58 12.86 17.68
N HIS A 69 11.14 11.71 17.28
CA HIS A 69 10.40 10.45 17.05
C HIS A 69 11.01 9.30 17.85
N PRO A 70 10.86 9.28 19.19
CA PRO A 70 11.49 8.28 20.05
C PRO A 70 10.96 6.85 19.82
N TYR A 71 9.78 6.69 19.23
CA TYR A 71 9.22 5.39 18.84
C TYR A 71 9.59 4.97 17.41
N GLY A 72 10.30 5.82 16.66
CA GLY A 72 10.69 5.56 15.28
C GLY A 72 9.79 6.23 14.24
N HIS A 73 10.09 5.98 12.99
CA HIS A 73 9.51 6.68 11.85
C HIS A 73 8.56 5.80 11.01
N GLU A 74 8.24 4.59 11.46
CA GLU A 74 7.50 3.60 10.67
C GLU A 74 6.13 4.09 10.19
N ARG A 75 5.49 5.00 10.92
CA ARG A 75 4.20 5.61 10.55
C ARG A 75 4.26 6.49 9.30
N PHE A 76 5.44 6.99 8.90
CA PHE A 76 5.58 7.75 7.65
C PHE A 76 5.19 6.93 6.40
N GLU A 77 5.37 5.61 6.45
CA GLU A 77 4.90 4.73 5.38
C GLU A 77 3.37 4.68 5.29
N CYS A 78 2.68 4.72 6.44
CA CYS A 78 1.22 4.79 6.47
C CYS A 78 0.70 6.13 5.92
N VAL A 79 1.39 7.25 6.24
CA VAL A 79 1.07 8.57 5.67
C VAL A 79 1.22 8.56 4.14
N ALA A 80 2.31 7.99 3.63
CA ALA A 80 2.50 7.84 2.18
C ALA A 80 1.40 6.98 1.54
N SER A 81 1.02 5.86 2.19
CA SER A 81 -0.07 4.99 1.74
C SER A 81 -1.42 5.71 1.74
N LEU A 82 -1.70 6.55 2.75
CA LEU A 82 -2.90 7.40 2.79
C LEU A 82 -2.96 8.35 1.61
N ILE A 83 -1.86 9.07 1.33
CA ILE A 83 -1.80 10.00 0.20
C ILE A 83 -2.05 9.25 -1.11
N LEU A 84 -1.39 8.11 -1.32
CA LEU A 84 -1.57 7.29 -2.52
C LEU A 84 -2.99 6.72 -2.63
N GLY A 85 -3.59 6.29 -1.53
CA GLY A 85 -4.98 5.83 -1.47
C GLY A 85 -5.97 6.94 -1.83
N LEU A 86 -5.73 8.18 -1.38
CA LEU A 86 -6.54 9.35 -1.74
C LEU A 86 -6.39 9.72 -3.23
N ILE A 87 -5.18 9.67 -3.77
CA ILE A 87 -4.93 9.87 -5.21
C ILE A 87 -5.70 8.81 -6.02
N LEU A 88 -5.63 7.54 -5.61
CA LEU A 88 -6.33 6.44 -6.26
C LEU A 88 -7.86 6.60 -6.17
N ALA A 89 -8.38 7.01 -5.01
CA ALA A 89 -9.80 7.31 -4.86
C ALA A 89 -10.24 8.46 -5.77
N GLY A 90 -9.47 9.55 -5.83
CA GLY A 90 -9.70 10.67 -6.72
C GLY A 90 -9.72 10.25 -8.20
N THR A 91 -8.77 9.40 -8.61
CA THR A 91 -8.75 8.82 -9.97
C THR A 91 -10.01 7.99 -10.24
N GLY A 92 -10.40 7.11 -9.31
CA GLY A 92 -11.62 6.31 -9.43
C GLY A 92 -12.87 7.18 -9.58
N ILE A 93 -13.03 8.20 -8.74
CA ILE A 93 -14.14 9.15 -8.81
C ILE A 93 -14.14 9.89 -10.15
N GLY A 94 -12.97 10.36 -10.61
CA GLY A 94 -12.82 11.05 -11.90
C GLY A 94 -13.26 10.19 -13.08
N ILE A 95 -12.83 8.92 -13.14
CA ILE A 95 -13.23 7.95 -14.17
C ILE A 95 -14.74 7.72 -14.10
N GLY A 96 -15.30 7.51 -12.89
CA GLY A 96 -16.73 7.31 -12.70
C GLY A 96 -17.55 8.51 -13.16
N TRP A 97 -17.13 9.72 -12.78
CA TRP A 97 -17.79 10.95 -13.22
C TRP A 97 -17.75 11.13 -14.74
N ALA A 98 -16.59 10.86 -15.38
CA ALA A 98 -16.47 10.91 -16.83
C ALA A 98 -17.42 9.90 -17.51
N GLY A 99 -17.49 8.65 -16.99
CA GLY A 99 -18.42 7.63 -17.49
C GLY A 99 -19.89 8.04 -17.36
N VAL A 100 -20.30 8.59 -16.21
CA VAL A 100 -21.66 9.10 -16.00
C VAL A 100 -21.98 10.26 -16.95
N ARG A 101 -21.05 11.23 -17.06
CA ARG A 101 -21.20 12.38 -17.94
C ARG A 101 -21.39 11.95 -19.40
N GLN A 102 -20.58 11.01 -19.88
CA GLN A 102 -20.65 10.49 -21.26
C GLN A 102 -21.97 9.76 -21.52
N LEU A 103 -22.48 8.97 -20.55
CA LEU A 103 -23.77 8.30 -20.68
C LEU A 103 -24.94 9.26 -20.77
N LEU A 104 -24.93 10.35 -20.00
CA LEU A 104 -26.08 11.24 -19.84
C LEU A 104 -26.07 12.42 -20.84
N PHE A 105 -24.89 12.95 -21.22
CA PHE A 105 -24.80 14.25 -21.88
C PHE A 105 -24.01 14.24 -23.20
N GLU A 106 -23.15 13.25 -23.49
CA GLU A 106 -22.21 13.32 -24.61
C GLU A 106 -22.32 12.14 -25.60
N ARG A 107 -23.53 11.79 -26.02
CA ARG A 107 -23.77 10.61 -26.90
C ARG A 107 -23.24 10.77 -28.34
N GLU A 108 -22.92 11.98 -28.81
CA GLU A 108 -22.72 12.28 -30.25
C GLU A 108 -21.28 12.65 -30.66
N ALA A 109 -20.30 12.73 -29.76
CA ALA A 109 -18.98 13.28 -30.06
C ALA A 109 -17.83 12.28 -29.83
N ILE A 110 -17.81 11.15 -30.55
CA ILE A 110 -16.63 10.28 -30.56
C ILE A 110 -15.91 10.41 -31.89
N GLU A 111 -14.85 11.25 -31.92
CA GLU A 111 -13.91 11.23 -33.06
C GLU A 111 -13.16 9.89 -33.07
N VAL A 112 -13.07 9.27 -34.26
CA VAL A 112 -12.39 7.98 -34.43
C VAL A 112 -10.87 8.22 -34.47
N PRO A 113 -10.09 7.86 -33.42
CA PRO A 113 -8.65 8.06 -33.39
C PRO A 113 -7.90 7.29 -34.46
N THR A 114 -6.69 7.75 -34.84
CA THR A 114 -5.79 7.02 -35.74
C THR A 114 -5.28 5.72 -35.08
N LEU A 115 -4.52 4.89 -35.81
CA LEU A 115 -3.94 3.64 -35.28
C LEU A 115 -2.83 3.87 -34.26
N LEU A 116 -2.07 4.97 -34.36
CA LEU A 116 -0.92 5.25 -33.50
C LEU A 116 -1.30 5.41 -32.02
N PRO A 117 -2.32 6.18 -31.63
CA PRO A 117 -2.81 6.22 -30.26
C PRO A 117 -3.29 4.85 -29.73
N LEU A 118 -3.87 4.02 -30.58
CA LEU A 118 -4.31 2.67 -30.18
C LEU A 118 -3.10 1.76 -29.84
N ILE A 119 -2.04 1.80 -30.66
CA ILE A 119 -0.79 1.07 -30.37
C ILE A 119 -0.17 1.61 -29.07
N ALA A 120 -0.14 2.93 -28.87
CA ALA A 120 0.37 3.53 -27.65
C ALA A 120 -0.43 3.12 -26.40
N ALA A 121 -1.76 2.99 -26.52
CA ALA A 121 -2.59 2.46 -25.44
C ALA A 121 -2.24 1.01 -25.08
N VAL A 122 -2.06 0.13 -26.06
CA VAL A 122 -1.64 -1.27 -25.83
C VAL A 122 -0.26 -1.32 -25.14
N VAL A 123 0.71 -0.58 -25.63
CA VAL A 123 2.04 -0.49 -25.00
C VAL A 123 1.94 0.02 -23.56
N SER A 124 1.11 1.04 -23.34
CA SER A 124 0.85 1.58 -22.00
C SER A 124 0.31 0.51 -21.05
N ILE A 125 -0.69 -0.25 -21.48
CA ILE A 125 -1.29 -1.35 -20.70
C ILE A 125 -0.21 -2.37 -20.32
N LEU A 126 0.57 -2.84 -21.28
CA LEU A 126 1.60 -3.85 -21.05
C LEU A 126 2.69 -3.36 -20.09
N VAL A 127 3.16 -2.12 -20.27
CA VAL A 127 4.18 -1.51 -19.41
C VAL A 127 3.64 -1.32 -18.00
N LYS A 128 2.43 -0.75 -17.84
CA LYS A 128 1.81 -0.50 -16.52
C LYS A 128 1.49 -1.80 -15.79
N GLU A 129 1.00 -2.83 -16.47
CA GLU A 129 0.77 -4.15 -15.85
C GLU A 129 2.11 -4.81 -15.47
N GLY A 130 3.15 -4.69 -16.29
CA GLY A 130 4.50 -5.14 -15.95
C GLY A 130 5.05 -4.41 -14.72
N MET A 131 4.84 -3.09 -14.62
CA MET A 131 5.21 -2.28 -13.45
C MET A 131 4.43 -2.71 -12.20
N PHE A 132 3.12 -3.00 -12.31
CA PHE A 132 2.32 -3.54 -11.21
C PHE A 132 2.94 -4.83 -10.65
N TRP A 133 3.17 -5.84 -11.50
CA TRP A 133 3.71 -7.12 -11.04
C TRP A 133 5.10 -6.98 -10.45
N TYR A 134 5.95 -6.17 -11.07
CA TYR A 134 7.29 -5.89 -10.57
C TYR A 134 7.26 -5.20 -9.21
N THR A 135 6.50 -4.11 -9.08
CA THR A 135 6.38 -3.35 -7.83
C THR A 135 5.72 -4.19 -6.73
N MET A 136 4.64 -4.92 -7.05
CA MET A 136 3.93 -5.77 -6.09
C MET A 136 4.80 -6.91 -5.56
N HIS A 137 5.64 -7.53 -6.40
CA HIS A 137 6.56 -8.58 -5.97
C HIS A 137 7.52 -8.08 -4.88
N TYR A 138 8.14 -6.92 -5.11
CA TYR A 138 9.05 -6.34 -4.13
C TYR A 138 8.33 -5.69 -2.94
N ALA A 139 7.15 -5.11 -3.14
CA ALA A 139 6.32 -4.55 -2.07
C ALA A 139 5.94 -5.62 -1.04
N LYS A 140 5.57 -6.82 -1.49
CA LYS A 140 5.30 -7.98 -0.60
C LYS A 140 6.56 -8.42 0.14
N ARG A 141 7.72 -8.47 -0.52
CA ARG A 141 8.98 -8.85 0.10
C ARG A 141 9.47 -7.85 1.16
N LEU A 142 9.21 -6.56 0.94
CA LEU A 142 9.58 -5.47 1.86
C LEU A 142 8.52 -5.25 2.94
N ASP A 143 7.37 -5.93 2.84
CA ASP A 143 6.13 -5.66 3.58
C ASP A 143 5.78 -4.16 3.62
N SER A 144 5.88 -3.50 2.47
CA SER A 144 5.69 -2.06 2.33
C SER A 144 4.27 -1.73 1.86
N ALA A 145 3.50 -1.04 2.71
CA ALA A 145 2.17 -0.56 2.39
C ALA A 145 2.20 0.50 1.28
N ALA A 146 3.19 1.43 1.33
CA ALA A 146 3.34 2.46 0.32
C ALA A 146 3.65 1.90 -1.07
N PHE A 147 4.55 0.90 -1.19
CA PHE A 147 4.80 0.26 -2.48
C PHE A 147 3.66 -0.67 -2.92
N LYS A 148 2.88 -1.24 -2.00
CA LYS A 148 1.63 -1.94 -2.36
C LYS A 148 0.63 -0.96 -2.99
N ALA A 149 0.49 0.24 -2.39
CA ALA A 149 -0.37 1.30 -2.92
C ALA A 149 0.11 1.82 -4.29
N ASP A 150 1.42 2.06 -4.47
CA ASP A 150 2.03 2.47 -5.74
C ASP A 150 1.82 1.40 -6.84
N ALA A 151 1.95 0.10 -6.51
CA ALA A 151 1.64 -0.98 -7.43
C ALA A 151 0.16 -0.93 -7.88
N TRP A 152 -0.78 -0.80 -6.96
CA TRP A 152 -2.20 -0.70 -7.31
C TRP A 152 -2.51 0.55 -8.12
N HIS A 153 -1.79 1.66 -7.91
CA HIS A 153 -1.88 2.84 -8.75
C HIS A 153 -1.51 2.52 -10.22
N HIS A 154 -0.38 1.84 -10.46
CA HIS A 154 -0.01 1.39 -11.81
C HIS A 154 -1.06 0.49 -12.45
N ARG A 155 -1.67 -0.40 -11.68
CA ARG A 155 -2.75 -1.27 -12.19
C ARG A 155 -4.03 -0.50 -12.50
N SER A 156 -4.37 0.49 -11.69
CA SER A 156 -5.49 1.39 -11.97
C SER A 156 -5.32 2.10 -13.32
N ASP A 157 -4.11 2.59 -13.60
CA ASP A 157 -3.78 3.24 -14.87
C ASP A 157 -3.88 2.26 -16.05
N ALA A 158 -3.40 1.02 -15.87
CA ALA A 158 -3.55 -0.03 -16.87
C ALA A 158 -5.03 -0.31 -17.17
N MET A 159 -5.86 -0.44 -16.13
CA MET A 159 -7.30 -0.69 -16.28
C MET A 159 -8.04 0.48 -16.95
N SER A 160 -7.68 1.73 -16.59
CA SER A 160 -8.19 2.92 -17.28
C SER A 160 -7.85 2.91 -18.77
N SER A 161 -6.61 2.53 -19.11
CA SER A 161 -6.17 2.39 -20.51
C SER A 161 -6.88 1.24 -21.24
N VAL A 162 -7.20 0.13 -20.55
CA VAL A 162 -8.02 -0.97 -21.12
C VAL A 162 -9.44 -0.49 -21.40
N GLY A 163 -10.05 0.27 -20.49
CA GLY A 163 -11.36 0.87 -20.70
C GLY A 163 -11.39 1.74 -21.95
N SER A 164 -10.43 2.64 -22.09
CA SER A 164 -10.28 3.50 -23.27
C SER A 164 -10.07 2.68 -24.56
N PHE A 165 -9.28 1.62 -24.51
CA PHE A 165 -9.06 0.73 -25.65
C PHE A 165 -10.34 0.02 -26.09
N ILE A 166 -11.10 -0.54 -25.12
CA ILE A 166 -12.38 -1.22 -25.38
C ILE A 166 -13.40 -0.20 -25.92
N GLY A 167 -13.48 0.99 -25.31
CA GLY A 167 -14.39 2.04 -25.74
C GLY A 167 -14.17 2.46 -27.19
N ILE A 168 -12.91 2.71 -27.57
CA ILE A 168 -12.52 3.02 -28.95
C ILE A 168 -12.87 1.85 -29.89
N GLY A 169 -12.59 0.61 -29.47
CA GLY A 169 -12.87 -0.59 -30.24
C GLY A 169 -14.39 -0.79 -30.50
N MET A 170 -15.18 -0.68 -29.44
CA MET A 170 -16.63 -0.84 -29.48
C MET A 170 -17.34 0.31 -30.22
N ALA A 171 -16.84 1.53 -30.08
CA ALA A 171 -17.32 2.67 -30.84
C ALA A 171 -17.15 2.45 -32.35
N LYS A 172 -16.01 1.86 -32.77
CA LYS A 172 -15.77 1.46 -34.16
C LYS A 172 -16.74 0.36 -34.67
N LEU A 173 -17.23 -0.50 -33.76
CA LEU A 173 -18.19 -1.56 -34.03
C LEU A 173 -19.67 -1.07 -33.97
N GLY A 174 -19.90 0.22 -33.69
CA GLY A 174 -21.24 0.82 -33.62
C GLY A 174 -21.91 0.74 -32.26
N PHE A 175 -21.19 0.42 -31.18
CA PHE A 175 -21.71 0.35 -29.81
C PHE A 175 -21.03 1.36 -28.87
N PRO A 176 -21.26 2.68 -29.03
CA PRO A 176 -20.57 3.71 -28.27
C PRO A 176 -20.88 3.70 -26.74
N VAL A 177 -22.01 3.08 -26.37
CA VAL A 177 -22.44 3.02 -24.94
C VAL A 177 -21.56 2.09 -24.09
N MET A 178 -20.77 1.21 -24.69
CA MET A 178 -19.94 0.24 -23.97
C MET A 178 -18.74 0.90 -23.28
N ASP A 179 -18.22 2.00 -23.79
CA ASP A 179 -17.11 2.73 -23.19
C ASP A 179 -17.44 3.29 -21.79
N PRO A 180 -18.51 4.10 -21.62
CA PRO A 180 -18.89 4.57 -20.30
C PRO A 180 -19.30 3.45 -19.33
N ILE A 181 -19.89 2.35 -19.79
CA ILE A 181 -20.20 1.20 -18.94
C ILE A 181 -18.92 0.53 -18.42
N ALA A 182 -17.94 0.30 -19.27
CA ALA A 182 -16.65 -0.23 -18.89
C ALA A 182 -15.96 0.69 -17.87
N SER A 183 -15.99 2.01 -18.09
CA SER A 183 -15.44 3.02 -17.19
C SER A 183 -16.08 2.97 -15.82
N LEU A 184 -17.40 2.77 -15.70
CA LEU A 184 -18.11 2.64 -14.43
C LEU A 184 -17.71 1.36 -13.68
N ILE A 185 -17.57 0.23 -14.37
CA ILE A 185 -17.12 -1.02 -13.74
C ILE A 185 -15.70 -0.87 -13.20
N ILE A 186 -14.80 -0.25 -13.97
CA ILE A 186 -13.42 0.02 -13.56
C ILE A 186 -13.38 0.97 -12.37
N CYS A 187 -14.19 2.02 -12.39
CA CYS A 187 -14.35 2.96 -11.27
C CYS A 187 -14.67 2.23 -9.96
N LEU A 188 -15.66 1.35 -9.94
CA LEU A 188 -16.06 0.59 -8.75
C LEU A 188 -14.91 -0.29 -8.23
N PHE A 189 -14.18 -0.93 -9.13
CA PHE A 189 -13.02 -1.73 -8.75
C PHE A 189 -11.91 -0.87 -8.13
N ILE A 190 -11.57 0.27 -8.76
CA ILE A 190 -10.54 1.20 -8.27
C ILE A 190 -10.93 1.77 -6.90
N LEU A 191 -12.18 2.17 -6.71
CA LEU A 191 -12.67 2.70 -5.43
C LEU A 191 -12.63 1.65 -4.32
N LYS A 192 -12.92 0.39 -4.64
CA LYS A 192 -12.77 -0.71 -3.67
C LYS A 192 -11.31 -0.87 -3.24
N VAL A 193 -10.37 -0.87 -4.18
CA VAL A 193 -8.93 -0.99 -3.88
C VAL A 193 -8.45 0.22 -3.07
N ALA A 194 -8.86 1.44 -3.44
CA ALA A 194 -8.54 2.65 -2.70
C ALA A 194 -9.04 2.57 -1.25
N TYR A 195 -10.28 2.11 -1.05
CA TYR A 195 -10.84 1.89 0.28
C TYR A 195 -10.00 0.90 1.11
N ASP A 196 -9.60 -0.23 0.52
CA ASP A 196 -8.81 -1.24 1.21
C ASP A 196 -7.42 -0.67 1.63
N ILE A 197 -6.77 0.11 0.75
CA ILE A 197 -5.50 0.80 1.05
C ILE A 197 -5.67 1.84 2.17
N LEU A 198 -6.70 2.68 2.08
CA LEU A 198 -6.97 3.72 3.08
C LEU A 198 -7.28 3.09 4.45
N ARG A 199 -8.09 2.04 4.47
CA ARG A 199 -8.43 1.31 5.68
C ARG A 199 -7.19 0.69 6.33
N ASP A 200 -6.33 0.00 5.55
CA ASP A 200 -5.08 -0.60 6.07
C ASP A 200 -4.16 0.46 6.66
N ALA A 201 -3.96 1.59 5.95
CA ALA A 201 -3.14 2.69 6.43
C ALA A 201 -3.68 3.31 7.73
N LEU A 202 -5.00 3.55 7.81
CA LEU A 202 -5.65 4.08 9.01
C LEU A 202 -5.53 3.09 10.18
N THR A 203 -5.79 1.81 9.96
CA THR A 203 -5.65 0.75 10.96
C THR A 203 -4.27 0.78 11.61
N LYS A 204 -3.21 0.89 10.80
CA LYS A 204 -1.82 0.94 11.27
C LYS A 204 -1.41 2.27 11.92
N MET A 205 -2.20 3.32 11.74
CA MET A 205 -1.97 4.63 12.38
C MET A 205 -2.71 4.78 13.71
N LEU A 206 -3.84 4.08 13.88
CA LEU A 206 -4.76 4.23 15.02
C LEU A 206 -4.54 3.21 16.13
N ASP A 207 -3.34 2.65 16.23
CA ASP A 207 -2.96 1.68 17.27
C ASP A 207 -3.94 0.47 17.36
N THR A 208 -4.43 0.01 16.20
CA THR A 208 -5.34 -1.13 16.15
C THR A 208 -4.61 -2.42 16.53
N SER A 209 -5.26 -3.29 17.30
CA SER A 209 -4.75 -4.61 17.68
C SER A 209 -4.35 -5.45 16.46
N CYS A 210 -3.43 -6.36 16.68
CA CYS A 210 -3.12 -7.41 15.71
C CYS A 210 -4.30 -8.37 15.53
N ASP A 211 -4.21 -9.26 14.53
CA ASP A 211 -5.24 -10.27 14.35
C ASP A 211 -5.25 -11.27 15.53
N LYS A 212 -6.43 -11.81 15.82
CA LYS A 212 -6.63 -12.73 16.95
C LYS A 212 -5.77 -13.99 16.87
N THR A 213 -5.45 -14.45 15.66
CA THR A 213 -4.60 -15.63 15.45
C THR A 213 -3.17 -15.34 15.90
N PHE A 214 -2.66 -14.12 15.62
CA PHE A 214 -1.36 -13.69 16.10
C PHE A 214 -1.37 -13.54 17.63
N GLU A 215 -2.39 -12.88 18.21
CA GLU A 215 -2.49 -12.69 19.67
C GLU A 215 -2.57 -14.03 20.41
N HIS A 216 -3.33 -15.00 19.92
CA HIS A 216 -3.40 -16.34 20.51
C HIS A 216 -2.05 -17.08 20.46
N ARG A 217 -1.33 -16.99 19.34
CA ARG A 217 0.01 -17.60 19.23
C ARG A 217 1.01 -16.95 20.17
N LEU A 218 0.98 -15.62 20.25
CA LEU A 218 1.84 -14.84 21.14
C LEU A 218 1.55 -15.17 22.61
N ALA A 219 0.28 -15.18 23.00
CA ALA A 219 -0.13 -15.56 24.36
C ALA A 219 0.32 -16.99 24.74
N SER A 220 0.13 -17.96 23.84
CA SER A 220 0.58 -19.34 24.07
C SER A 220 2.09 -19.43 24.20
N PHE A 221 2.85 -18.67 23.41
CA PHE A 221 4.30 -18.60 23.47
C PHE A 221 4.79 -18.00 24.80
N ILE A 222 4.14 -16.92 25.27
CA ILE A 222 4.48 -16.24 26.53
C ILE A 222 4.17 -17.15 27.72
N LEU A 223 3.01 -17.81 27.74
CA LEU A 223 2.64 -18.76 28.81
C LEU A 223 3.60 -19.97 28.93
N ALA A 224 4.25 -20.33 27.84
CA ALA A 224 5.25 -21.41 27.83
C ALA A 224 6.63 -20.96 28.38
N GLN A 225 6.85 -19.67 28.66
CA GLN A 225 8.12 -19.20 29.19
C GLN A 225 8.28 -19.57 30.68
N PRO A 226 9.50 -19.95 31.10
CA PRO A 226 9.76 -20.31 32.49
C PRO A 226 9.46 -19.14 33.46
N GLY A 227 8.73 -19.45 34.53
CA GLY A 227 8.37 -18.49 35.58
C GLY A 227 7.08 -17.69 35.31
N VAL A 228 6.50 -17.73 34.14
CA VAL A 228 5.20 -17.12 33.84
C VAL A 228 4.08 -18.06 34.31
N LYS A 229 3.24 -17.58 35.22
CA LYS A 229 2.09 -18.32 35.75
C LYS A 229 0.81 -18.01 34.98
N LYS A 230 0.62 -16.74 34.60
CA LYS A 230 -0.60 -16.24 33.96
C LYS A 230 -0.29 -14.98 33.15
N ILE A 231 -1.08 -14.71 32.15
CA ILE A 231 -1.14 -13.40 31.48
C ILE A 231 -2.39 -12.69 32.02
N ASP A 232 -2.19 -11.54 32.64
CA ASP A 232 -3.28 -10.70 33.15
C ASP A 232 -3.79 -9.73 32.09
N LEU A 233 -2.87 -9.20 31.25
CA LEU A 233 -3.17 -8.31 30.14
C LEU A 233 -2.26 -8.63 28.95
N LEU A 234 -2.83 -8.62 27.76
CA LEU A 234 -2.09 -8.64 26.50
C LEU A 234 -2.73 -7.66 25.54
N HIS A 235 -2.08 -6.53 25.32
CA HIS A 235 -2.44 -5.58 24.30
C HIS A 235 -1.37 -5.57 23.20
N THR A 236 -1.83 -5.59 21.97
CA THR A 236 -0.96 -5.45 20.80
C THR A 236 -1.39 -4.20 20.03
N ARG A 237 -0.45 -3.53 19.37
CA ARG A 237 -0.76 -2.43 18.46
C ARG A 237 0.13 -2.47 17.23
N GLN A 238 -0.48 -2.19 16.09
CA GLN A 238 0.24 -2.03 14.84
C GLN A 238 0.84 -0.62 14.76
N PHE A 239 2.13 -0.54 14.46
CA PHE A 239 2.88 0.70 14.31
C PHE A 239 3.60 0.69 12.96
N GLY A 240 2.90 1.11 11.90
CA GLY A 240 3.38 0.90 10.54
C GLY A 240 3.48 -0.59 10.21
N ASN A 241 4.68 -1.06 9.88
CA ASN A 241 4.95 -2.48 9.63
C ASN A 241 5.54 -3.21 10.84
N LYS A 242 5.53 -2.57 12.02
CA LYS A 242 6.00 -3.12 13.28
C LYS A 242 4.86 -3.31 14.27
N ILE A 243 5.12 -4.08 15.31
CA ILE A 243 4.17 -4.39 16.38
C ILE A 243 4.80 -3.95 17.70
N TYR A 244 4.01 -3.33 18.55
CA TYR A 244 4.31 -3.09 19.95
C TYR A 244 3.37 -3.92 20.81
N VAL A 245 3.91 -4.44 21.92
CA VAL A 245 3.18 -5.30 22.84
C VAL A 245 3.26 -4.70 24.25
N ASP A 246 2.12 -4.47 24.86
CA ASP A 246 1.98 -4.13 26.28
C ASP A 246 1.44 -5.38 26.98
N LEU A 247 2.22 -5.92 27.91
CA LEU A 247 1.99 -7.22 28.54
C LEU A 247 2.00 -7.11 30.06
N GLU A 248 1.05 -7.75 30.72
CA GLU A 248 1.11 -7.99 32.16
C GLU A 248 1.16 -9.49 32.42
N ILE A 249 2.17 -9.92 33.14
CA ILE A 249 2.36 -11.31 33.55
C ILE A 249 2.30 -11.45 35.06
N ALA A 250 1.70 -12.53 35.52
CA ALA A 250 1.79 -12.94 36.91
C ALA A 250 2.92 -13.95 37.10
N VAL A 251 3.75 -13.76 38.12
CA VAL A 251 4.85 -14.63 38.52
C VAL A 251 4.64 -15.09 39.98
N GLU A 252 5.44 -16.05 40.46
CA GLU A 252 5.38 -16.50 41.85
C GLU A 252 5.48 -15.31 42.82
N ARG A 253 4.63 -15.31 43.86
CA ARG A 253 4.44 -14.17 44.76
C ARG A 253 5.65 -13.84 45.61
N ASP A 254 6.30 -14.87 46.12
CA ASP A 254 7.35 -14.75 47.16
C ASP A 254 8.77 -14.76 46.58
N ILE A 255 8.94 -14.40 45.30
CA ILE A 255 10.24 -14.25 44.64
C ILE A 255 10.80 -12.85 44.85
N SER A 256 12.12 -12.74 44.73
CA SER A 256 12.80 -11.43 44.80
C SER A 256 12.45 -10.58 43.56
N LEU A 257 12.56 -9.25 43.70
CA LEU A 257 12.41 -8.32 42.57
C LEU A 257 13.40 -8.64 41.44
N LEU A 258 14.62 -9.11 41.77
CA LEU A 258 15.62 -9.50 40.79
C LEU A 258 15.15 -10.72 39.94
N GLU A 259 14.58 -11.72 40.60
CA GLU A 259 14.07 -12.90 39.94
C GLU A 259 12.86 -12.55 39.06
N ALA A 260 11.93 -11.75 39.57
CA ALA A 260 10.76 -11.26 38.78
C ALA A 260 11.20 -10.46 37.54
N HIS A 261 12.18 -9.55 37.69
CA HIS A 261 12.76 -8.81 36.58
C HIS A 261 13.47 -9.72 35.57
N THR A 262 14.21 -10.74 36.05
CA THR A 262 14.87 -11.72 35.16
C THR A 262 13.85 -12.50 34.31
N ILE A 263 12.69 -12.87 34.88
CA ILE A 263 11.61 -13.51 34.13
C ILE A 263 11.09 -12.56 33.04
N ALA A 264 10.84 -11.30 33.37
CA ALA A 264 10.38 -10.29 32.42
C ALA A 264 11.38 -10.09 31.26
N GLU A 265 12.68 -9.93 31.56
CA GLU A 265 13.74 -9.81 30.54
C GLU A 265 13.84 -11.04 29.64
N ASN A 266 13.71 -12.24 30.20
CA ASN A 266 13.68 -13.50 29.41
C ASN A 266 12.48 -13.56 28.46
N VAL A 267 11.30 -13.16 28.94
CA VAL A 267 10.07 -13.08 28.10
C VAL A 267 10.28 -12.03 27.01
N HIS A 268 10.76 -10.83 27.35
CA HIS A 268 11.05 -9.74 26.42
C HIS A 268 11.97 -10.22 25.29
N GLY A 269 13.16 -10.70 25.63
CA GLY A 269 14.13 -11.14 24.62
C GLY A 269 13.68 -12.33 23.81
N SER A 270 12.92 -13.27 24.41
CA SER A 270 12.35 -14.43 23.70
C SER A 270 11.29 -14.01 22.67
N VAL A 271 10.40 -13.09 23.02
CA VAL A 271 9.36 -12.58 22.10
C VAL A 271 9.99 -11.81 20.95
N GLU A 272 10.91 -10.89 21.21
CA GLU A 272 11.56 -10.12 20.14
C GLU A 272 12.38 -11.01 19.19
N LYS A 273 12.96 -12.09 19.71
CA LYS A 273 13.70 -13.07 18.90
C LYS A 273 12.79 -13.95 18.04
N GLU A 274 11.69 -14.44 18.61
CA GLU A 274 10.74 -15.33 17.92
C GLU A 274 9.87 -14.58 16.91
N TYR A 275 9.53 -13.32 17.22
CA TYR A 275 8.68 -12.47 16.39
C TYR A 275 9.42 -11.22 15.88
N PRO A 276 10.20 -11.29 14.79
CA PRO A 276 11.04 -10.17 14.31
C PRO A 276 10.25 -8.90 13.91
N ASN A 277 8.92 -9.02 13.74
CA ASN A 277 8.03 -7.88 13.50
C ASN A 277 7.64 -7.15 14.80
N VAL A 278 7.79 -7.79 15.96
CA VAL A 278 7.65 -7.15 17.26
C VAL A 278 8.88 -6.26 17.49
N LYS A 279 8.66 -4.98 17.63
CA LYS A 279 9.74 -3.99 17.82
C LYS A 279 10.06 -3.78 19.29
N HIS A 280 9.07 -3.92 20.14
CA HIS A 280 9.22 -3.73 21.57
C HIS A 280 8.10 -4.42 22.35
N VAL A 281 8.45 -4.93 23.52
CA VAL A 281 7.51 -5.52 24.49
C VAL A 281 7.71 -4.81 25.83
N MET A 282 6.70 -4.08 26.29
CA MET A 282 6.67 -3.54 27.65
C MET A 282 6.02 -4.59 28.55
N ILE A 283 6.70 -4.97 29.64
CA ILE A 283 6.20 -6.00 30.56
C ILE A 283 6.04 -5.44 31.95
N HIS A 284 4.81 -5.49 32.46
CA HIS A 284 4.48 -5.30 33.85
C HIS A 284 4.38 -6.65 34.55
N VAL A 285 4.98 -6.78 35.75
CA VAL A 285 5.02 -8.02 36.50
C VAL A 285 4.15 -7.92 37.74
N ASN A 286 3.16 -8.78 37.83
CA ASN A 286 2.23 -8.90 38.94
C ASN A 286 2.60 -10.12 39.83
N PRO A 287 2.38 -10.09 41.15
CA PRO A 287 2.38 -11.31 41.94
C PRO A 287 1.16 -12.18 41.62
N ALA A 288 1.36 -13.47 41.48
CA ALA A 288 0.23 -14.40 41.32
C ALA A 288 -0.70 -14.34 42.54
N GLU A 289 -2.01 -14.48 42.30
CA GLU A 289 -2.98 -14.58 43.40
C GLU A 289 -2.65 -15.79 44.26
N ALA A 290 -2.86 -15.67 45.58
CA ALA A 290 -2.75 -16.81 46.48
C ALA A 290 -3.87 -17.81 46.17
N GLU A 291 -3.55 -19.10 45.94
CA GLU A 291 -4.52 -20.17 45.80
C GLU A 291 -5.38 -20.33 47.05
#